data_1c0649875c6ff713f3fbeb7441754350
#
_entry.id   1c0649875c6ff713f3fbeb7441754350
#
_cell.length_a   1.000
_cell.length_b   1.000
_cell.length_c   1.000
_cell.angle_alpha   90.00
_cell.angle_beta   90.00
_cell.angle_gamma   90.00
#
_symmetry.space_group_name_H-M   'P 1'
#
loop_
_entity.id
_entity.type
_entity.pdbx_description
1 polymer ?
#
loop_
_entity_poly.entity_id
_entity_poly.type
_entity_poly.pdbx_seq_one_letter_code
_entity_poly.pdbx_strand_id
1 'polypeptide(L)'
;LEEIKKKLGTEAVFWVMLPAGEPTEKTIQILRTIAEPGDVVIDGGNSFYKDDIRRAKLLADKGIHYIDVGTSGGVWGLERGYCMMIGGPKEAVDHLDPIFDALAPGIGTIPRTPHRMEHEGEDACAEKGYIHAGPAGAGHFVKTVHNGIEYGLMQAYAEGFDILKSKQSSKLPEDERYVLNLTDIAEVWR
;
A
#
# COMPACT_ATOMS: atom_id res chain seq x y z
N LEU A 1 2.52 -10.00 23.27
CA LEU A 1 3.03 -10.68 22.09
C LEU A 1 3.55 -12.08 22.39
N GLU A 2 4.28 -12.30 23.49
CA GLU A 2 4.76 -13.62 23.91
C GLU A 2 3.62 -14.65 24.06
N GLU A 3 2.52 -14.26 24.71
CA GLU A 3 1.36 -15.14 24.85
C GLU A 3 0.72 -15.49 23.49
N ILE A 4 0.70 -14.52 22.55
CA ILE A 4 0.22 -14.74 21.18
C ILE A 4 1.14 -15.74 20.47
N LYS A 5 2.45 -15.54 20.51
CA LYS A 5 3.43 -16.47 19.91
C LYS A 5 3.25 -17.87 20.47
N LYS A 6 3.09 -18.01 21.80
CA LYS A 6 2.87 -19.31 22.44
C LYS A 6 1.61 -20.03 21.95
N LYS A 7 0.55 -19.26 21.62
CA LYS A 7 -0.70 -19.82 21.07
C LYS A 7 -0.60 -20.19 19.59
N LEU A 8 0.17 -19.43 18.82
CA LEU A 8 0.35 -19.66 17.37
C LEU A 8 1.27 -20.88 17.09
N GLY A 9 2.22 -21.17 17.98
CA GLY A 9 3.17 -22.27 17.79
C GLY A 9 4.27 -21.95 16.76
N THR A 10 4.62 -22.94 15.94
CA THR A 10 5.62 -22.83 14.88
C THR A 10 5.06 -22.19 13.62
N GLU A 11 5.93 -21.60 12.78
CA GLU A 11 5.55 -20.93 11.53
C GLU A 11 4.49 -19.83 11.75
N ALA A 12 4.62 -19.10 12.86
CA ALA A 12 3.69 -18.05 13.22
C ALA A 12 3.82 -16.84 12.26
N VAL A 13 2.68 -16.26 11.87
CA VAL A 13 2.62 -15.07 11.04
C VAL A 13 2.14 -13.88 11.89
N PHE A 14 2.95 -12.83 11.95
CA PHE A 14 2.63 -11.59 12.66
C PHE A 14 2.45 -10.46 11.65
N TRP A 15 1.23 -9.96 11.51
CA TRP A 15 0.94 -8.83 10.65
C TRP A 15 0.85 -7.54 11.49
N VAL A 16 1.82 -6.65 11.33
CA VAL A 16 1.95 -5.40 12.06
C VAL A 16 1.29 -4.28 11.24
N MET A 17 0.26 -3.62 11.82
CA MET A 17 -0.47 -2.48 11.24
C MET A 17 -0.39 -1.30 12.21
N LEU A 18 0.77 -0.66 12.28
CA LEU A 18 1.05 0.42 13.22
C LEU A 18 1.50 1.70 12.47
N PRO A 19 1.41 2.87 13.13
CA PRO A 19 2.00 4.09 12.60
C PRO A 19 3.50 3.90 12.34
N ALA A 20 3.98 4.44 11.21
CA ALA A 20 5.38 4.40 10.86
C ALA A 20 6.29 5.02 11.94
N GLY A 21 7.53 4.57 12.00
CA GLY A 21 8.53 5.06 12.94
C GLY A 21 8.59 4.24 14.22
N GLU A 22 8.64 4.92 15.36
CA GLU A 22 8.94 4.31 16.67
C GLU A 22 7.97 3.18 17.09
N PRO A 23 6.63 3.30 16.92
CA PRO A 23 5.71 2.23 17.30
C PRO A 23 5.97 0.92 16.54
N THR A 24 6.15 1.00 15.22
CA THR A 24 6.48 -0.15 14.37
C THR A 24 7.85 -0.71 14.74
N GLU A 25 8.86 0.15 14.90
CA GLU A 25 10.21 -0.28 15.25
C GLU A 25 10.26 -1.05 16.57
N LYS A 26 9.63 -0.52 17.64
CA LYS A 26 9.56 -1.19 18.94
C LYS A 26 8.87 -2.56 18.84
N THR A 27 7.78 -2.63 18.09
CA THR A 27 7.04 -3.90 17.93
C THR A 27 7.88 -4.94 17.21
N ILE A 28 8.56 -4.56 16.11
CA ILE A 28 9.44 -5.46 15.36
C ILE A 28 10.61 -5.92 16.23
N GLN A 29 11.19 -5.05 17.05
CA GLN A 29 12.25 -5.45 17.98
C GLN A 29 11.76 -6.47 19.02
N ILE A 30 10.56 -6.33 19.54
CA ILE A 30 9.95 -7.33 20.42
C ILE A 30 9.74 -8.64 19.66
N LEU A 31 9.15 -8.61 18.47
CA LEU A 31 8.95 -9.79 17.65
C LEU A 31 10.28 -10.50 17.35
N ARG A 32 11.35 -9.77 17.07
CA ARG A 32 12.69 -10.33 16.89
C ARG A 32 13.17 -11.12 18.12
N THR A 33 12.71 -10.81 19.33
CA THR A 33 13.13 -11.53 20.54
C THR A 33 12.33 -12.79 20.81
N ILE A 34 11.07 -12.85 20.35
CA ILE A 34 10.13 -13.93 20.65
C ILE A 34 9.82 -14.85 19.47
N ALA A 35 10.04 -14.37 18.24
CA ALA A 35 9.85 -15.18 17.04
C ALA A 35 10.99 -16.20 16.87
N GLU A 36 10.68 -17.30 16.22
CA GLU A 36 11.56 -18.45 15.99
C GLU A 36 11.88 -18.58 14.50
N PRO A 37 12.93 -19.32 14.13
CA PRO A 37 13.21 -19.62 12.72
C PRO A 37 11.99 -20.21 12.00
N GLY A 38 11.68 -19.67 10.81
CA GLY A 38 10.49 -20.02 10.03
C GLY A 38 9.26 -19.14 10.29
N ASP A 39 9.24 -18.35 11.37
CA ASP A 39 8.16 -17.37 11.55
C ASP A 39 8.26 -16.23 10.53
N VAL A 40 7.11 -15.58 10.26
CA VAL A 40 7.00 -14.45 9.34
C VAL A 40 6.54 -13.20 10.07
N VAL A 41 7.24 -12.10 9.85
CA VAL A 41 6.85 -10.77 10.32
C VAL A 41 6.52 -9.92 9.12
N ILE A 42 5.28 -9.43 9.05
CA ILE A 42 4.76 -8.55 7.98
C ILE A 42 4.61 -7.14 8.54
N ASP A 43 5.22 -6.15 7.90
CA ASP A 43 4.90 -4.73 8.10
C ASP A 43 3.91 -4.29 7.01
N GLY A 44 2.65 -4.12 7.37
CA GLY A 44 1.59 -3.67 6.47
C GLY A 44 1.22 -2.19 6.68
N GLY A 45 1.99 -1.47 7.48
CA GLY A 45 1.83 -0.03 7.70
C GLY A 45 2.30 0.82 6.51
N ASN A 46 2.50 2.10 6.75
CA ASN A 46 3.08 3.04 5.75
C ASN A 46 4.55 3.33 6.11
N SER A 47 5.37 2.29 6.18
CA SER A 47 6.76 2.40 6.60
C SER A 47 7.68 2.90 5.50
N PHE A 48 8.85 3.40 5.91
CA PHE A 48 9.87 3.84 4.98
C PHE A 48 10.67 2.63 4.48
N TYR A 49 10.70 2.41 3.18
CA TYR A 49 11.29 1.21 2.55
C TYR A 49 12.74 0.90 2.96
N LYS A 50 13.55 1.91 3.34
CA LYS A 50 14.92 1.67 3.82
C LYS A 50 14.96 1.03 5.21
N ASP A 51 13.94 1.29 6.03
CA ASP A 51 13.80 0.62 7.32
C ASP A 51 13.45 -0.86 7.11
N ASP A 52 12.65 -1.19 6.09
CA ASP A 52 12.32 -2.58 5.76
C ASP A 52 13.55 -3.36 5.35
N ILE A 53 14.42 -2.79 4.52
CA ILE A 53 15.69 -3.40 4.13
C ILE A 53 16.57 -3.69 5.37
N ARG A 54 16.62 -2.77 6.32
CA ARG A 54 17.39 -2.93 7.56
C ARG A 54 16.77 -4.00 8.46
N ARG A 55 15.45 -3.97 8.64
CA ARG A 55 14.68 -4.92 9.47
C ARG A 55 14.75 -6.34 8.91
N ALA A 56 14.63 -6.48 7.60
CA ALA A 56 14.76 -7.77 6.93
C ALA A 56 16.12 -8.43 7.23
N LYS A 57 17.23 -7.68 7.15
CA LYS A 57 18.56 -8.19 7.50
C LYS A 57 18.64 -8.63 8.95
N LEU A 58 18.13 -7.82 9.88
CA LEU A 58 18.14 -8.13 11.32
C LEU A 58 17.32 -9.36 11.70
N LEU A 59 16.23 -9.63 10.98
CA LEU A 59 15.37 -10.79 11.22
C LEU A 59 15.93 -12.04 10.54
N ALA A 60 16.50 -11.90 9.35
CA ALA A 60 17.14 -12.99 8.62
C ALA A 60 18.28 -13.64 9.41
N ASP A 61 19.05 -12.89 10.20
CA ASP A 61 20.09 -13.40 11.10
C ASP A 61 19.56 -14.44 12.11
N LYS A 62 18.24 -14.44 12.35
CA LYS A 62 17.54 -15.39 13.22
C LYS A 62 16.67 -16.40 12.46
N GLY A 63 16.76 -16.46 11.13
CA GLY A 63 15.93 -17.31 10.30
C GLY A 63 14.45 -16.90 10.26
N ILE A 64 14.12 -15.63 10.59
CA ILE A 64 12.77 -15.07 10.55
C ILE A 64 12.60 -14.35 9.23
N HIS A 65 11.50 -14.64 8.51
CA HIS A 65 11.17 -13.95 7.28
C HIS A 65 10.54 -12.58 7.54
N TYR A 66 10.98 -11.57 6.80
CA TYR A 66 10.39 -10.24 6.85
C TYR A 66 9.75 -9.90 5.50
N ILE A 67 8.50 -9.42 5.57
CA ILE A 67 7.71 -9.00 4.40
C ILE A 67 7.21 -7.57 4.66
N ASP A 68 7.33 -6.71 3.68
CA ASP A 68 6.71 -5.39 3.66
C ASP A 68 5.55 -5.36 2.67
N VAL A 69 4.42 -4.81 3.11
CA VAL A 69 3.19 -4.75 2.30
C VAL A 69 2.70 -3.31 2.20
N GLY A 70 2.92 -2.69 1.06
CA GLY A 70 2.31 -1.42 0.71
C GLY A 70 0.82 -1.60 0.46
N THR A 71 0.00 -1.38 1.49
CA THR A 71 -1.45 -1.60 1.45
C THR A 71 -2.18 -0.34 1.01
N SER A 72 -3.11 -0.47 0.07
CA SER A 72 -4.01 0.61 -0.38
C SER A 72 -5.46 0.13 -0.41
N GLY A 73 -6.40 0.98 -0.04
CA GLY A 73 -7.84 0.65 0.05
C GLY A 73 -8.60 1.63 0.92
N GLY A 74 -7.91 2.28 1.86
CA GLY A 74 -8.47 3.29 2.75
C GLY A 74 -9.72 2.81 3.48
N VAL A 75 -10.70 3.70 3.62
CA VAL A 75 -11.97 3.43 4.32
C VAL A 75 -12.83 2.37 3.64
N TRP A 76 -12.63 2.11 2.36
CA TRP A 76 -13.40 1.14 1.57
C TRP A 76 -12.75 -0.25 1.49
N GLY A 77 -11.55 -0.40 2.05
CA GLY A 77 -10.79 -1.65 1.95
C GLY A 77 -11.52 -2.86 2.53
N LEU A 78 -12.27 -2.68 3.62
CA LEU A 78 -13.05 -3.77 4.21
C LEU A 78 -14.13 -4.31 3.27
N GLU A 79 -14.75 -3.42 2.47
CA GLU A 79 -15.84 -3.79 1.56
C GLU A 79 -15.34 -4.18 0.16
N ARG A 80 -14.25 -3.56 -0.29
CA ARG A 80 -13.77 -3.66 -1.68
C ARG A 80 -12.46 -4.40 -1.83
N GLY A 81 -11.82 -4.80 -0.73
CA GLY A 81 -10.49 -5.40 -0.71
C GLY A 81 -9.37 -4.36 -0.73
N TYR A 82 -8.14 -4.86 -0.57
CA TYR A 82 -6.92 -4.06 -0.45
C TYR A 82 -5.98 -4.35 -1.61
N CYS A 83 -5.59 -3.31 -2.34
CA CYS A 83 -4.49 -3.40 -3.29
C CYS A 83 -3.18 -3.51 -2.52
N MET A 84 -2.33 -4.49 -2.87
CA MET A 84 -1.10 -4.78 -2.11
C MET A 84 0.12 -4.92 -3.02
N MET A 85 1.16 -4.14 -2.72
CA MET A 85 2.50 -4.28 -3.29
C MET A 85 3.39 -4.91 -2.23
N ILE A 86 3.93 -6.08 -2.51
CA ILE A 86 4.55 -6.96 -1.51
C ILE A 86 6.05 -7.06 -1.79
N GLY A 87 6.87 -6.81 -0.79
CA GLY A 87 8.32 -6.99 -0.81
C GLY A 87 8.73 -8.07 0.19
N GLY A 88 9.69 -8.92 -0.17
CA GLY A 88 10.20 -9.95 0.71
C GLY A 88 10.75 -11.18 -0.03
N PRO A 89 11.23 -12.21 0.70
CA PRO A 89 11.66 -13.47 0.10
C PRO A 89 10.52 -14.15 -0.63
N LYS A 90 10.76 -14.52 -1.90
CA LYS A 90 9.70 -15.08 -2.76
C LYS A 90 9.00 -16.28 -2.13
N GLU A 91 9.75 -17.19 -1.53
CA GLU A 91 9.20 -18.39 -0.88
C GLU A 91 8.22 -18.07 0.26
N ALA A 92 8.52 -17.03 1.07
CA ALA A 92 7.65 -16.60 2.15
C ALA A 92 6.40 -15.87 1.61
N VAL A 93 6.55 -15.10 0.53
CA VAL A 93 5.41 -14.42 -0.14
C VAL A 93 4.49 -15.47 -0.78
N ASP A 94 5.04 -16.45 -1.51
CA ASP A 94 4.26 -17.52 -2.13
C ASP A 94 3.51 -18.37 -1.09
N HIS A 95 4.14 -18.63 0.06
CA HIS A 95 3.49 -19.35 1.17
C HIS A 95 2.26 -18.62 1.71
N LEU A 96 2.28 -17.30 1.69
CA LEU A 96 1.19 -16.44 2.19
C LEU A 96 0.20 -16.00 1.10
N ASP A 97 0.38 -16.46 -0.14
CA ASP A 97 -0.48 -16.12 -1.28
C ASP A 97 -1.98 -16.27 -0.98
N PRO A 98 -2.47 -17.34 -0.29
CA PRO A 98 -3.88 -17.45 0.05
C PRO A 98 -4.42 -16.32 0.93
N ILE A 99 -3.56 -15.70 1.77
CA ILE A 99 -3.94 -14.55 2.60
C ILE A 99 -4.04 -13.30 1.73
N PHE A 100 -3.08 -13.07 0.85
CA PHE A 100 -3.09 -11.94 -0.05
C PHE A 100 -4.27 -12.01 -1.04
N ASP A 101 -4.54 -13.19 -1.60
CA ASP A 101 -5.69 -13.42 -2.48
C ASP A 101 -7.04 -13.13 -1.77
N ALA A 102 -7.16 -13.55 -0.50
CA ALA A 102 -8.36 -13.31 0.29
C ALA A 102 -8.58 -11.83 0.68
N LEU A 103 -7.50 -11.06 0.81
CA LEU A 103 -7.55 -9.63 1.15
C LEU A 103 -7.69 -8.72 -0.07
N ALA A 104 -7.30 -9.20 -1.25
CA ALA A 104 -7.32 -8.43 -2.49
C ALA A 104 -8.73 -8.18 -3.02
N PRO A 105 -8.94 -7.15 -3.86
CA PRO A 105 -10.26 -6.86 -4.46
C PRO A 105 -10.76 -7.97 -5.39
N GLY A 106 -9.86 -8.79 -5.93
CA GLY A 106 -10.17 -9.73 -6.99
C GLY A 106 -10.41 -9.03 -8.34
N ILE A 107 -10.73 -9.80 -9.35
CA ILE A 107 -10.99 -9.27 -10.72
C ILE A 107 -12.27 -8.42 -10.76
N GLY A 108 -13.28 -8.77 -9.96
CA GLY A 108 -14.54 -8.04 -9.88
C GLY A 108 -15.21 -7.87 -11.25
N THR A 109 -15.78 -6.68 -11.47
CA THR A 109 -16.46 -6.29 -12.73
C THR A 109 -15.59 -5.37 -13.61
N ILE A 110 -14.35 -5.12 -13.23
CA ILE A 110 -13.45 -4.24 -13.98
C ILE A 110 -13.01 -4.97 -15.26
N PRO A 111 -13.20 -4.37 -16.44
CA PRO A 111 -12.71 -4.96 -17.68
C PRO A 111 -11.18 -5.13 -17.63
N ARG A 112 -10.71 -6.25 -18.14
CA ARG A 112 -9.27 -6.47 -18.30
C ARG A 112 -8.63 -5.43 -19.20
N THR A 113 -7.41 -5.03 -18.86
CA THR A 113 -6.59 -4.18 -19.75
C THR A 113 -6.38 -4.93 -21.08
N PRO A 114 -6.70 -4.30 -22.25
CA PRO A 114 -6.49 -4.93 -23.54
C PRO A 114 -5.04 -5.40 -23.71
N HIS A 115 -4.88 -6.57 -24.33
CA HIS A 115 -3.59 -7.21 -24.60
C HIS A 115 -2.78 -7.63 -23.37
N ARG A 116 -3.31 -7.44 -22.15
CA ARG A 116 -2.72 -8.04 -20.98
C ARG A 116 -2.81 -9.57 -21.10
N MET A 117 -1.83 -10.30 -20.59
CA MET A 117 -1.65 -11.75 -20.74
C MET A 117 -1.19 -12.23 -22.14
N GLU A 118 -0.90 -11.32 -23.06
CA GLU A 118 -0.24 -11.63 -24.33
C GLU A 118 1.30 -11.62 -24.22
N HIS A 119 1.81 -11.08 -23.10
CA HIS A 119 3.25 -10.98 -22.83
C HIS A 119 3.69 -12.03 -21.82
N GLU A 120 4.84 -12.68 -22.09
CA GLU A 120 5.47 -13.58 -21.12
C GLU A 120 5.87 -12.84 -19.84
N GLY A 121 5.61 -13.44 -18.69
CA GLY A 121 6.01 -12.90 -17.38
C GLY A 121 4.99 -11.98 -16.71
N GLU A 122 3.79 -11.82 -17.27
CA GLU A 122 2.71 -11.10 -16.58
C GLU A 122 2.16 -11.92 -15.41
N ASP A 123 2.08 -11.28 -14.24
CA ASP A 123 1.57 -11.89 -13.03
C ASP A 123 0.03 -11.83 -12.99
N ALA A 124 -0.62 -12.99 -12.94
CA ALA A 124 -2.07 -13.09 -12.86
C ALA A 124 -2.64 -12.47 -11.57
N CYS A 125 -1.87 -12.42 -10.49
CA CYS A 125 -2.29 -11.81 -9.22
C CYS A 125 -2.43 -10.29 -9.33
N ALA A 126 -1.70 -9.65 -10.25
CA ALA A 126 -1.80 -8.22 -10.49
C ALA A 126 -3.22 -7.79 -10.92
N GLU A 127 -3.94 -8.63 -11.67
CA GLU A 127 -5.34 -8.37 -12.04
C GLU A 127 -6.29 -8.50 -10.86
N LYS A 128 -5.91 -9.26 -9.84
CA LYS A 128 -6.67 -9.39 -8.58
C LYS A 128 -6.39 -8.24 -7.61
N GLY A 129 -5.36 -7.45 -7.86
CA GLY A 129 -4.99 -6.27 -7.06
C GLY A 129 -3.82 -6.49 -6.11
N TYR A 130 -2.98 -7.50 -6.29
CA TYR A 130 -1.75 -7.65 -5.52
C TYR A 130 -0.60 -8.21 -6.36
N ILE A 131 0.64 -7.92 -5.96
CA ILE A 131 1.84 -8.36 -6.68
C ILE A 131 3.04 -8.50 -5.74
N HIS A 132 3.86 -9.52 -5.95
CA HIS A 132 5.20 -9.58 -5.39
C HIS A 132 6.12 -8.64 -6.19
N ALA A 133 6.38 -7.46 -5.64
CA ALA A 133 7.12 -6.39 -6.31
C ALA A 133 8.65 -6.60 -6.30
N GLY A 134 9.17 -7.46 -5.41
CA GLY A 134 10.60 -7.73 -5.31
C GLY A 134 11.09 -8.04 -3.89
N PRO A 135 12.38 -7.86 -3.60
CA PRO A 135 12.94 -8.11 -2.28
C PRO A 135 12.37 -7.14 -1.22
N ALA A 136 12.70 -7.39 0.05
CA ALA A 136 12.27 -6.55 1.17
C ALA A 136 12.53 -5.05 0.92
N GLY A 137 11.53 -4.23 1.16
CA GLY A 137 11.47 -2.81 0.85
C GLY A 137 10.82 -2.48 -0.50
N ALA A 138 10.69 -3.44 -1.42
CA ALA A 138 10.11 -3.19 -2.74
C ALA A 138 8.62 -2.82 -2.67
N GLY A 139 7.86 -3.44 -1.77
CA GLY A 139 6.44 -3.15 -1.60
C GLY A 139 6.19 -1.71 -1.14
N HIS A 140 6.80 -1.31 -0.05
CA HIS A 140 6.69 0.06 0.45
C HIS A 140 7.31 1.10 -0.49
N PHE A 141 8.38 0.76 -1.22
CA PHE A 141 8.93 1.64 -2.24
C PHE A 141 7.91 1.94 -3.33
N VAL A 142 7.29 0.90 -3.92
CA VAL A 142 6.25 1.06 -4.96
C VAL A 142 5.06 1.87 -4.41
N LYS A 143 4.61 1.55 -3.19
CA LYS A 143 3.54 2.32 -2.53
C LYS A 143 3.90 3.78 -2.32
N THR A 144 5.14 4.07 -1.93
CA THR A 144 5.62 5.45 -1.73
C THR A 144 5.59 6.24 -3.04
N VAL A 145 6.01 5.62 -4.15
CA VAL A 145 5.94 6.25 -5.48
C VAL A 145 4.50 6.50 -5.90
N HIS A 146 3.61 5.50 -5.72
CA HIS A 146 2.17 5.67 -5.98
C HIS A 146 1.58 6.84 -5.19
N ASN A 147 1.84 6.92 -3.88
CA ASN A 147 1.36 8.02 -3.05
C ASN A 147 1.91 9.37 -3.51
N GLY A 148 3.16 9.43 -3.94
CA GLY A 148 3.75 10.66 -4.49
C GLY A 148 3.01 11.16 -5.74
N ILE A 149 2.66 10.25 -6.65
CA ILE A 149 1.86 10.55 -7.85
C ILE A 149 0.46 11.03 -7.42
N GLU A 150 -0.21 10.31 -6.53
CA GLU A 150 -1.55 10.61 -6.04
C GLU A 150 -1.62 12.01 -5.41
N TYR A 151 -0.69 12.34 -4.51
CA TYR A 151 -0.63 13.66 -3.88
C TYR A 151 -0.31 14.77 -4.89
N GLY A 152 0.53 14.51 -5.89
CA GLY A 152 0.79 15.45 -6.97
C GLY A 152 -0.48 15.76 -7.79
N LEU A 153 -1.27 14.74 -8.11
CA LEU A 153 -2.58 14.92 -8.78
C LEU A 153 -3.58 15.69 -7.90
N MET A 154 -3.68 15.32 -6.63
CA MET A 154 -4.55 16.03 -5.68
C MET A 154 -4.19 17.50 -5.56
N GLN A 155 -2.90 17.83 -5.52
CA GLN A 155 -2.42 19.21 -5.47
C GLN A 155 -2.80 19.98 -6.74
N ALA A 156 -2.61 19.36 -7.92
CA ALA A 156 -3.01 20.00 -9.19
C ALA A 156 -4.51 20.30 -9.25
N TYR A 157 -5.36 19.37 -8.81
CA TYR A 157 -6.80 19.61 -8.69
C TYR A 157 -7.12 20.75 -7.71
N ALA A 158 -6.50 20.75 -6.52
CA ALA A 158 -6.73 21.77 -5.51
C ALA A 158 -6.39 23.16 -6.04
N GLU A 159 -5.23 23.33 -6.68
CA GLU A 159 -4.81 24.59 -7.29
C GLU A 159 -5.74 25.02 -8.43
N GLY A 160 -6.14 24.11 -9.30
CA GLY A 160 -7.06 24.38 -10.40
C GLY A 160 -8.43 24.87 -9.91
N PHE A 161 -9.01 24.20 -8.92
CA PHE A 161 -10.29 24.63 -8.32
C PHE A 161 -10.16 25.94 -7.53
N ASP A 162 -9.02 26.21 -6.91
CA ASP A 162 -8.77 27.50 -6.25
C ASP A 162 -8.71 28.66 -7.27
N ILE A 163 -8.06 28.45 -8.41
CA ILE A 163 -8.06 29.42 -9.52
C ILE A 163 -9.47 29.71 -10.00
N LEU A 164 -10.29 28.67 -10.27
CA LEU A 164 -11.68 28.84 -10.70
C LEU A 164 -12.50 29.61 -9.65
N LYS A 165 -12.37 29.24 -8.38
CA LYS A 165 -13.04 29.90 -7.26
C LYS A 165 -12.63 31.37 -7.13
N SER A 166 -11.34 31.66 -7.32
CA SER A 166 -10.78 32.99 -7.18
C SER A 166 -11.25 33.97 -8.28
N LYS A 167 -11.79 33.44 -9.39
CA LYS A 167 -12.27 34.28 -10.52
C LYS A 167 -13.46 35.13 -10.17
N GLN A 168 -14.20 34.86 -9.10
CA GLN A 168 -15.27 35.74 -8.55
C GLN A 168 -14.79 36.84 -7.60
N SER A 169 -13.47 36.94 -7.36
CA SER A 169 -12.90 37.87 -6.38
C SER A 169 -13.22 39.35 -6.73
N SER A 170 -13.63 40.10 -5.72
CA SER A 170 -13.84 41.57 -5.84
C SER A 170 -12.57 42.37 -6.11
N LYS A 171 -11.41 41.75 -5.99
CA LYS A 171 -10.10 42.33 -6.32
C LYS A 171 -9.84 42.39 -7.85
N LEU A 172 -10.60 41.64 -8.64
CA LEU A 172 -10.51 41.66 -10.10
C LEU A 172 -11.42 42.78 -10.66
N PRO A 173 -11.12 43.33 -11.84
CA PRO A 173 -12.02 44.15 -12.62
C PRO A 173 -13.39 43.48 -12.80
N GLU A 174 -14.48 44.23 -12.86
CA GLU A 174 -15.82 43.64 -12.89
C GLU A 174 -16.07 42.78 -14.16
N ASP A 175 -15.56 43.21 -15.29
CA ASP A 175 -15.63 42.53 -16.57
C ASP A 175 -14.76 41.27 -16.67
N GLU A 176 -13.85 41.07 -15.70
CA GLU A 176 -13.03 39.86 -15.59
C GLU A 176 -13.55 38.87 -14.56
N ARG A 177 -14.64 39.14 -13.85
CA ARG A 177 -15.19 38.27 -12.81
C ARG A 177 -16.16 37.27 -13.41
N TYR A 178 -16.00 36.02 -13.00
CA TYR A 178 -16.93 34.93 -13.34
C TYR A 178 -17.46 34.30 -12.07
N VAL A 179 -18.79 34.19 -11.96
CA VAL A 179 -19.44 33.38 -10.92
C VAL A 179 -19.65 32.01 -11.49
N LEU A 180 -18.75 31.10 -11.14
CA LEU A 180 -18.68 29.74 -11.69
C LEU A 180 -19.35 28.75 -10.74
N ASN A 181 -20.20 27.86 -11.27
CA ASN A 181 -20.73 26.72 -10.54
C ASN A 181 -19.69 25.59 -10.57
N LEU A 182 -18.84 25.50 -9.55
CA LEU A 182 -17.76 24.52 -9.49
C LEU A 182 -18.25 23.09 -9.43
N THR A 183 -19.42 22.84 -8.86
CA THR A 183 -20.03 21.50 -8.78
C THR A 183 -20.37 20.99 -10.18
N ASP A 184 -21.05 21.81 -10.99
CA ASP A 184 -21.42 21.44 -12.35
C ASP A 184 -20.21 21.34 -13.27
N ILE A 185 -19.19 22.20 -13.05
CA ILE A 185 -17.93 22.10 -13.79
C ILE A 185 -17.23 20.78 -13.50
N ALA A 186 -17.15 20.38 -12.23
CA ALA A 186 -16.55 19.11 -11.84
C ALA A 186 -17.33 17.91 -12.44
N GLU A 187 -18.66 18.00 -12.49
CA GLU A 187 -19.50 16.95 -13.07
C GLU A 187 -19.29 16.80 -14.59
N VAL A 188 -19.05 17.90 -15.29
CA VAL A 188 -18.73 17.88 -16.74
C VAL A 188 -17.38 17.21 -17.02
N TRP A 189 -16.44 17.32 -16.09
CA TRP A 189 -15.10 16.72 -16.23
C TRP A 189 -14.99 15.25 -15.81
N ARG A 190 -16.05 14.69 -15.27
CA ARG A 190 -16.15 13.30 -14.81
C ARG A 190 -15.98 12.28 -15.94
#